data_538e6258c00585685d5606f4ada48021
#
_entry.id   538e6258c00585685d5606f4ada48021
#
_cell.length_a   1.000
_cell.length_b   1.000
_cell.length_c   1.000
_cell.angle_alpha   90.00
_cell.angle_beta   90.00
_cell.angle_gamma   90.00
#
_symmetry.space_group_name_H-M   'P 1'
#
loop_
_entity.id
_entity.type
_entity.pdbx_description
1 polymer ?
#
loop_
_entity_poly.entity_id
_entity_poly.type
_entity_poly.pdbx_seq_one_letter_code
_entity_poly.pdbx_strand_id
1 'polypeptide(L)'
;LALDTIGEEVPAGASGEVLLTGDAGDQLTLDVSGLEQTGDREFYELWLLGEQDELVSLGSFRVKPGGDSQIEVPLPVNPEQYRYFDVSIEPEDGSPDHSGRSVLRGLTPS
;
A
#
# COMPACT_ATOMS: atom_id res chain seq x y z
N LEU A 1 11.88 -2.65 2.79
CA LEU A 1 11.64 -1.84 1.60
C LEU A 1 10.87 -0.59 1.99
N ALA A 2 11.46 0.56 1.78
CA ALA A 2 10.87 1.83 2.15
C ALA A 2 9.82 2.28 1.12
N LEU A 3 8.73 2.83 1.62
CA LEU A 3 7.73 3.51 0.79
C LEU A 3 7.80 5.00 1.11
N ASP A 4 7.95 5.81 0.08
CA ASP A 4 8.02 7.26 0.20
C ASP A 4 6.71 7.90 -0.22
N THR A 5 6.50 9.14 0.24
CA THR A 5 5.30 9.88 -0.12
C THR A 5 5.24 10.16 -1.62
N ILE A 6 4.04 10.08 -2.19
CA ILE A 6 3.78 10.43 -3.57
C ILE A 6 2.42 11.13 -3.64
N GLY A 7 2.31 12.08 -4.57
CA GLY A 7 1.07 12.85 -4.72
C GLY A 7 0.98 14.01 -3.75
N GLU A 8 -0.14 14.69 -3.78
CA GLU A 8 -0.35 15.92 -3.00
C GLU A 8 -1.27 15.74 -1.79
N GLU A 9 -1.91 14.59 -1.66
CA GLU A 9 -2.88 14.34 -0.60
C GLU A 9 -2.27 13.67 0.63
N VAL A 10 -0.96 13.73 0.78
CA VAL A 10 -0.25 12.99 1.82
C VAL A 10 0.48 13.96 2.76
N PRO A 11 0.40 13.75 4.09
CA PRO A 11 1.16 14.58 5.03
C PRO A 11 2.67 14.44 4.82
N ALA A 12 3.40 15.52 5.02
CA ALA A 12 4.84 15.56 4.76
C ALA A 12 5.66 14.58 5.59
N GLY A 13 5.17 14.17 6.74
CA GLY A 13 5.88 13.22 7.60
C GLY A 13 5.46 11.76 7.43
N ALA A 14 4.60 11.47 6.45
CA ALA A 14 4.12 10.11 6.25
C ALA A 14 5.21 9.21 5.68
N SER A 15 5.20 7.95 6.09
CA SER A 15 6.14 6.96 5.58
C SER A 15 5.54 5.56 5.68
N GLY A 16 6.15 4.62 4.98
CA GLY A 16 5.79 3.23 5.06
C GLY A 16 6.98 2.32 4.88
N GLU A 17 6.85 1.09 5.33
CA GLU A 17 7.86 0.07 5.16
C GLU A 17 7.20 -1.27 4.89
N VAL A 18 7.73 -1.98 3.90
CA VAL A 18 7.30 -3.34 3.56
C VAL A 18 8.38 -4.32 3.98
N LEU A 19 7.99 -5.34 4.74
CA LEU A 19 8.84 -6.47 5.08
C LEU A 19 8.26 -7.73 4.46
N LEU A 20 9.10 -8.46 3.74
CA LEU A 20 8.72 -9.76 3.20
C LEU A 20 9.02 -10.80 4.27
N THR A 21 8.02 -11.57 4.64
CA THR A 21 8.09 -12.51 5.75
C THR A 21 7.62 -13.90 5.30
N GLY A 22 7.68 -14.87 6.18
CA GLY A 22 7.34 -16.25 5.87
C GLY A 22 8.56 -17.01 5.33
N ASP A 23 8.49 -18.33 5.34
CA ASP A 23 9.63 -19.21 4.98
C ASP A 23 10.06 -19.04 3.52
N ALA A 24 9.13 -18.71 2.64
CA ALA A 24 9.41 -18.52 1.22
C ALA A 24 9.18 -17.07 0.77
N GLY A 25 9.07 -16.13 1.70
CA GLY A 25 8.73 -14.74 1.37
C GLY A 25 7.32 -14.60 0.83
N ASP A 26 6.42 -15.48 1.27
CA ASP A 26 5.04 -15.54 0.78
C ASP A 26 4.06 -14.73 1.62
N GLN A 27 4.57 -13.98 2.58
CA GLN A 27 3.78 -13.05 3.38
C GLN A 27 4.45 -11.68 3.40
N LEU A 28 3.66 -10.68 3.71
CA LEU A 28 4.12 -9.30 3.71
C LEU A 28 3.54 -8.59 4.94
N THR A 29 4.40 -7.82 5.61
CA THR A 29 3.97 -6.91 6.66
C THR A 29 4.18 -5.48 6.16
N LEU A 30 3.13 -4.68 6.25
CA LEU A 30 3.20 -3.25 5.93
C LEU A 30 3.04 -2.45 7.21
N ASP A 31 4.04 -1.60 7.47
CA ASP A 31 3.98 -0.60 8.53
C ASP A 31 3.83 0.77 7.91
N VAL A 32 2.85 1.54 8.34
CA VAL A 32 2.69 2.93 7.91
C VAL A 32 2.64 3.85 9.12
N SER A 33 3.10 5.07 8.95
CA SER A 33 3.01 6.08 9.98
C SER A 33 2.77 7.45 9.35
N GLY A 34 2.08 8.31 10.10
CA GLY A 34 1.85 9.70 9.69
C GLY A 34 0.80 9.90 8.60
N LEU A 35 0.01 8.87 8.25
CA LEU A 35 -1.07 9.04 7.29
C LEU A 35 -2.29 9.66 7.97
N GLU A 36 -3.10 10.39 7.21
CA GLU A 36 -4.36 10.93 7.72
C GLU A 36 -5.40 9.82 7.81
N GLN A 37 -6.26 9.92 8.80
CA GLN A 37 -7.43 9.04 8.85
C GLN A 37 -8.34 9.36 7.67
N THR A 38 -8.80 8.32 6.98
CA THR A 38 -9.76 8.47 5.90
C THR A 38 -11.17 8.70 6.47
N GLY A 39 -12.04 9.26 5.64
CA GLY A 39 -13.45 9.38 6.00
C GLY A 39 -14.12 8.00 6.08
N ASP A 40 -15.38 8.00 6.52
CA ASP A 40 -16.13 6.74 6.72
C ASP A 40 -16.33 5.95 5.44
N ARG A 41 -16.22 6.60 4.30
CA ARG A 41 -16.44 5.97 3.00
C ARG A 41 -15.18 5.82 2.18
N GLU A 42 -14.02 5.93 2.82
CA GLU A 42 -12.73 5.74 2.17
C GLU A 42 -11.85 4.86 3.03
N PHE A 43 -10.91 4.18 2.39
CA PHE A 43 -9.93 3.35 3.07
C PHE A 43 -8.62 3.38 2.29
N TYR A 44 -7.56 2.87 2.91
CA TYR A 44 -6.28 2.68 2.22
C TYR A 44 -6.21 1.27 1.67
N GLU A 45 -5.53 1.12 0.54
CA GLU A 45 -5.31 -0.18 -0.06
C GLU A 45 -3.87 -0.32 -0.52
N LEU A 46 -3.30 -1.48 -0.28
CA LEU A 46 -1.94 -1.83 -0.70
C LEU A 46 -1.99 -2.61 -1.99
N TRP A 47 -1.16 -2.20 -2.95
CA TRP A 47 -1.13 -2.76 -4.29
C TRP A 47 0.29 -3.17 -4.70
N LEU A 48 0.36 -4.07 -5.68
CA LEU A 48 1.52 -4.25 -6.54
C LEU A 48 1.20 -3.70 -7.91
N LEU A 49 2.09 -2.87 -8.44
CA LEU A 49 1.95 -2.27 -9.76
C LEU A 49 3.09 -2.74 -10.67
N GLY A 50 2.76 -3.16 -11.89
CA GLY A 50 3.72 -3.55 -12.89
C GLY A 50 3.98 -2.43 -13.92
N GLU A 51 4.79 -2.76 -14.93
CA GLU A 51 5.18 -1.78 -15.94
C GLU A 51 4.12 -1.53 -16.99
N GLN A 52 3.20 -2.47 -17.19
CA GLN A 52 2.20 -2.42 -18.25
C GLN A 52 0.80 -2.54 -17.69
N ASP A 53 0.49 -1.70 -16.74
CA ASP A 53 -0.83 -1.64 -16.11
C ASP A 53 -1.23 -2.89 -15.31
N GLU A 54 -0.25 -3.76 -15.00
CA GLU A 54 -0.53 -4.87 -14.09
C GLU A 54 -0.82 -4.31 -12.70
N LEU A 55 -1.85 -4.85 -12.08
CA LEU A 55 -2.40 -4.32 -10.84
C LEU A 55 -2.88 -5.48 -9.98
N VAL A 56 -2.31 -5.62 -8.79
CA VAL A 56 -2.75 -6.64 -7.83
C VAL A 56 -3.05 -5.99 -6.50
N SER A 57 -4.27 -6.15 -6.02
CA SER A 57 -4.64 -5.72 -4.68
C SER A 57 -4.14 -6.73 -3.67
N LEU A 58 -3.42 -6.28 -2.66
CA LEU A 58 -2.89 -7.14 -1.60
C LEU A 58 -3.72 -7.06 -0.33
N GLY A 59 -4.36 -5.94 -0.05
CA GLY A 59 -5.21 -5.80 1.11
C GLY A 59 -5.57 -4.36 1.39
N SER A 60 -6.60 -4.16 2.19
CA SER A 60 -7.08 -2.85 2.57
C SER A 60 -6.93 -2.64 4.07
N PHE A 61 -6.84 -1.38 4.49
CA PHE A 61 -6.65 -1.06 5.89
C PHE A 61 -7.10 0.36 6.20
N ARG A 62 -7.26 0.64 7.49
CA ARG A 62 -7.49 1.99 8.01
C ARG A 62 -6.43 2.29 9.05
N VAL A 63 -6.10 3.56 9.22
CA VAL A 63 -5.11 3.97 10.20
C VAL A 63 -5.80 4.45 11.48
N LYS A 64 -5.08 4.29 12.60
CA LYS A 64 -5.53 4.78 13.91
C LYS A 64 -5.36 6.30 13.99
N PRO A 65 -6.00 6.97 14.95
CA PRO A 65 -5.66 8.35 15.25
C PRO A 65 -4.15 8.48 15.47
N GLY A 66 -3.52 9.43 14.81
CA GLY A 66 -2.06 9.55 14.78
C GLY A 66 -1.44 9.02 13.49
N GLY A 67 -2.19 8.27 12.70
CA GLY A 67 -1.78 7.91 11.36
C GLY A 67 -0.98 6.61 11.23
N ASP A 68 -0.94 5.78 12.28
CA ASP A 68 -0.17 4.54 12.27
C ASP A 68 -1.05 3.33 12.01
N SER A 69 -0.50 2.35 11.32
CA SER A 69 -1.14 1.04 11.14
C SER A 69 -0.10 0.01 10.75
N GLN A 70 -0.34 -1.24 11.11
CA GLN A 70 0.45 -2.38 10.68
C GLN A 70 -0.50 -3.46 10.21
N ILE A 71 -0.26 -3.98 9.00
CA ILE A 71 -1.06 -5.10 8.49
C ILE A 71 -0.14 -6.19 7.98
N GLU A 72 -0.62 -7.43 8.06
CA GLU A 72 0.06 -8.59 7.52
C GLU A 72 -0.88 -9.24 6.52
N VAL A 73 -0.40 -9.45 5.30
CA VAL A 73 -1.20 -10.00 4.21
C VAL A 73 -0.42 -11.09 3.49
N PRO A 74 -1.12 -12.06 2.89
CA PRO A 74 -0.45 -13.01 2.02
C PRO A 74 0.05 -12.31 0.76
N LEU A 75 1.14 -12.83 0.20
CA LEU A 75 1.72 -12.33 -1.03
C LEU A 75 1.57 -13.43 -2.08
N PRO A 76 0.50 -13.37 -2.89
CA PRO A 76 0.13 -14.48 -3.77
C PRO A 76 0.93 -14.53 -5.07
N VAL A 77 1.78 -13.53 -5.31
CA VAL A 77 2.57 -13.42 -6.53
C VAL A 77 4.01 -13.06 -6.17
N ASN A 78 4.93 -13.27 -7.11
CA ASN A 78 6.32 -12.90 -6.92
C ASN A 78 6.47 -11.38 -7.13
N PRO A 79 6.82 -10.60 -6.09
CA PRO A 79 6.93 -9.15 -6.24
C PRO A 79 8.04 -8.72 -7.21
N GLU A 80 9.04 -9.58 -7.47
CA GLU A 80 10.09 -9.26 -8.43
C GLU A 80 9.58 -9.12 -9.87
N GLN A 81 8.37 -9.61 -10.14
CA GLN A 81 7.71 -9.48 -11.44
C GLN A 81 6.92 -8.18 -11.57
N TYR A 82 6.91 -7.37 -10.52
CA TYR A 82 6.21 -6.09 -10.47
C TYR A 82 7.22 -4.98 -10.21
N ARG A 83 6.78 -3.73 -10.31
CA ARG A 83 7.70 -2.61 -10.21
C ARG A 83 7.59 -1.86 -8.89
N TYR A 84 6.37 -1.67 -8.41
CA TYR A 84 6.13 -0.87 -7.21
C TYR A 84 5.19 -1.55 -6.24
N PHE A 85 5.45 -1.32 -4.94
CA PHE A 85 4.39 -1.34 -3.94
C PHE A 85 3.79 0.06 -3.89
N ASP A 86 2.47 0.12 -3.73
CA ASP A 86 1.73 1.38 -3.77
C ASP A 86 0.62 1.35 -2.73
N VAL A 87 0.46 2.45 -2.01
CA VAL A 87 -0.67 2.62 -1.10
C VAL A 87 -1.50 3.78 -1.62
N SER A 88 -2.79 3.54 -1.78
CA SER A 88 -3.73 4.53 -2.30
C SER A 88 -4.91 4.72 -1.38
N ILE A 89 -5.61 5.85 -1.56
CA ILE A 89 -6.91 6.09 -0.93
C ILE A 89 -7.98 5.62 -1.91
N GLU A 90 -8.83 4.69 -1.45
CA GLU A 90 -9.89 4.12 -2.30
C GLU A 90 -11.26 4.46 -1.75
N PRO A 91 -12.21 4.80 -2.62
CA PRO A 91 -13.59 5.01 -2.18
C PRO A 91 -14.29 3.67 -1.93
N GLU A 92 -15.20 3.66 -0.96
CA GLU A 92 -16.00 2.48 -0.66
C GLU A 92 -17.21 2.44 -1.60
N ASP A 93 -16.96 2.19 -2.88
CA ASP A 93 -17.98 2.21 -3.93
C ASP A 93 -18.14 0.85 -4.63
N GLY A 94 -17.45 -0.19 -4.13
CA GLY A 94 -17.52 -1.52 -4.71
C GLY A 94 -16.68 -1.70 -5.98
N SER A 95 -15.99 -0.68 -6.45
CA SER A 95 -15.14 -0.79 -7.62
C SER A 95 -13.80 -1.44 -7.26
N PRO A 96 -13.32 -2.43 -8.05
CA PRO A 96 -12.00 -3.00 -7.82
C PRO A 96 -10.86 -2.18 -8.44
N ASP A 97 -11.17 -1.09 -9.11
CA ASP A 97 -10.17 -0.31 -9.82
C ASP A 97 -9.37 0.57 -8.87
N HIS A 98 -8.08 0.74 -9.18
CA HIS A 98 -7.23 1.70 -8.46
C HIS A 98 -7.73 3.12 -8.73
N SER A 99 -7.87 3.91 -7.66
CA SER A 99 -8.42 5.26 -7.76
C SER A 99 -7.50 6.27 -8.45
N GLY A 100 -6.21 5.98 -8.48
CA GLY A 100 -5.20 6.93 -8.92
C GLY A 100 -4.73 7.88 -7.81
N ARG A 101 -5.25 7.74 -6.59
CA ARG A 101 -4.90 8.61 -5.46
C ARG A 101 -3.84 7.97 -4.58
N SER A 102 -2.67 7.72 -5.16
CA SER A 102 -1.56 7.11 -4.43
C SER A 102 -0.99 8.08 -3.40
N VAL A 103 -0.62 7.56 -2.23
CA VAL A 103 -0.03 8.34 -1.14
C VAL A 103 1.37 7.87 -0.78
N LEU A 104 1.65 6.58 -0.91
CA LEU A 104 2.98 6.01 -0.67
C LEU A 104 3.34 5.08 -1.82
N ARG A 105 4.62 5.08 -2.18
CA ARG A 105 5.11 4.19 -3.23
C ARG A 105 6.58 3.86 -3.02
N GLY A 106 6.97 2.63 -3.32
CA GLY A 106 8.36 2.21 -3.26
C GLY A 106 8.63 1.10 -4.26
N LEU A 107 9.91 0.92 -4.60
CA LEU A 107 10.31 -0.12 -5.55
C LEU A 107 10.19 -1.49 -4.92
N THR A 108 9.76 -2.46 -5.72
CA THR A 108 9.81 -3.87 -5.35
C THR A 108 11.27 -4.34 -5.38
N PRO A 109 11.58 -5.48 -4.71
CA PRO A 109 12.92 -6.05 -4.82
C PRO A 109 13.19 -6.48 -6.26
N SER A 110 14.43 -6.33 -6.67
CA SER A 110 14.86 -6.69 -8.03
C SER A 110 15.83 -7.85 -8.02
#